data_12ec6f549251637ab2ce6329dcfefdd3
#
_entry.id   12ec6f549251637ab2ce6329dcfefdd3
#
_cell.length_a   1.000
_cell.length_b   1.000
_cell.length_c   1.000
_cell.angle_alpha   90.00
_cell.angle_beta   90.00
_cell.angle_gamma   90.00
#
_symmetry.space_group_name_H-M   'P 1'
#
loop_
_entity.id
_entity.type
_entity.pdbx_description
1 polymer ?
#
loop_
_entity_poly.entity_id
_entity_poly.type
_entity_poly.pdbx_seq_one_letter_code
_entity_poly.pdbx_strand_id
1 'polypeptide(L)'
;MKKALLIGSILVIAAGLIAAGGTKAGGGSSAMATVPGNLNGGARSLRELVDEFLQALERKDEHALRRLRVSEAEYRDVIIPGYVPPGDPPRTLAANWLDYAWNNLNDRSTVYEERLLADYGGRKLTLEEFSFEGGDKAYAGYEAYSQLRLKVRNPEGTERELRTGSIAEVAGIYKFISFIRD
;
A
#
# COMPACT_ATOMS: atom_id res chain seq x y z
N MET A 1 36.58 -0.19 -1.99
CA MET A 1 35.57 0.36 -1.10
C MET A 1 34.81 1.46 -1.83
N LYS A 2 33.65 1.15 -2.45
CA LYS A 2 32.77 2.13 -3.12
C LYS A 2 31.40 2.00 -2.46
N LYS A 3 30.99 3.03 -1.71
CA LYS A 3 29.68 3.14 -1.10
C LYS A 3 28.68 3.44 -2.22
N ALA A 4 27.77 2.50 -2.49
CA ALA A 4 26.63 2.74 -3.34
C ALA A 4 25.58 3.53 -2.53
N LEU A 5 25.27 4.71 -3.01
CA LEU A 5 24.22 5.58 -2.48
C LEU A 5 22.88 5.03 -3.02
N LEU A 6 22.10 4.43 -2.16
CA LEU A 6 20.71 4.05 -2.47
C LEU A 6 19.87 5.32 -2.42
N ILE A 7 19.49 5.80 -3.60
CA ILE A 7 18.50 6.87 -3.74
C ILE A 7 17.14 6.20 -3.72
N GLY A 8 16.51 6.19 -2.54
CA GLY A 8 15.11 5.82 -2.40
C GLY A 8 14.25 6.85 -3.14
N SER A 9 13.60 6.43 -4.21
CA SER A 9 12.61 7.27 -4.89
C SER A 9 11.33 7.34 -4.08
N ILE A 10 11.37 8.16 -3.02
CA ILE A 10 10.16 8.64 -2.37
C ILE A 10 9.46 9.52 -3.40
N LEU A 11 8.19 9.25 -3.67
CA LEU A 11 7.32 10.11 -4.45
C LEU A 11 7.21 11.47 -3.76
N VAL A 12 8.18 12.36 -4.02
CA VAL A 12 8.16 13.74 -3.52
C VAL A 12 7.16 14.51 -4.37
N ILE A 13 5.92 14.58 -3.89
CA ILE A 13 4.98 15.58 -4.39
C ILE A 13 5.40 16.90 -3.74
N ALA A 14 6.04 17.76 -4.52
CA ALA A 14 6.47 19.08 -4.09
C ALA A 14 5.30 19.86 -3.47
N ALA A 15 5.40 20.16 -2.17
CA ALA A 15 4.48 21.04 -1.48
C ALA A 15 4.82 22.49 -1.82
N GLY A 16 3.96 23.12 -2.61
CA GLY A 16 3.97 24.57 -2.77
C GLY A 16 3.49 25.24 -1.48
N LEU A 17 4.39 25.95 -0.80
CA LEU A 17 4.09 26.80 0.35
C LEU A 17 3.34 28.04 -0.15
N ILE A 18 2.11 28.25 0.31
CA ILE A 18 1.48 29.57 0.31
C ILE A 18 1.22 29.93 1.77
N ALA A 19 2.00 30.86 2.27
CA ALA A 19 1.77 31.51 3.55
C ALA A 19 0.72 32.62 3.37
N ALA A 20 -0.35 32.57 4.13
CA ALA A 20 -1.23 33.72 4.36
C ALA A 20 -1.65 33.77 5.83
N GLY A 21 -1.41 34.92 6.40
CA GLY A 21 -1.42 35.28 7.81
C GLY A 21 -2.77 35.22 8.52
N GLY A 22 -2.62 35.30 9.83
CA GLY A 22 -3.45 35.07 10.96
C GLY A 22 -4.81 35.73 11.05
N THR A 23 -5.59 35.16 11.93
CA THR A 23 -6.27 35.88 13.04
C THR A 23 -6.80 34.87 14.07
N LYS A 24 -6.81 35.33 15.30
CA LYS A 24 -7.00 34.70 16.59
C LYS A 24 -8.48 34.50 16.93
N ALA A 25 -8.74 33.49 17.74
CA ALA A 25 -9.85 33.30 18.69
C ALA A 25 -11.03 32.41 18.28
N GLY A 26 -11.25 31.40 19.08
CA GLY A 26 -12.51 30.67 19.20
C GLY A 26 -12.24 29.21 19.61
N GLY A 27 -12.34 28.88 20.93
CA GLY A 27 -12.28 27.53 21.42
C GLY A 27 -13.44 26.70 20.83
N GLY A 28 -13.16 25.97 19.80
CA GLY A 28 -14.00 24.94 19.23
C GLY A 28 -13.29 23.61 19.45
N SER A 29 -14.00 22.70 20.10
CA SER A 29 -13.61 21.29 20.14
C SER A 29 -13.34 20.86 18.69
N SER A 30 -12.05 20.70 18.34
CA SER A 30 -11.67 20.12 17.04
C SER A 30 -12.21 18.70 17.03
N ALA A 31 -13.38 18.52 16.44
CA ALA A 31 -13.76 17.23 15.93
C ALA A 31 -12.61 16.81 14.99
N MET A 32 -11.86 15.79 15.37
CA MET A 32 -10.87 15.16 14.50
C MET A 32 -11.61 14.86 13.19
N ALA A 33 -11.17 15.49 12.11
CA ALA A 33 -11.71 15.19 10.80
C ALA A 33 -11.41 13.73 10.51
N THR A 34 -12.42 12.90 10.69
CA THR A 34 -12.33 11.47 10.38
C THR A 34 -12.19 11.37 8.86
N VAL A 35 -11.13 10.74 8.38
CA VAL A 35 -11.02 10.41 6.96
C VAL A 35 -12.18 9.46 6.66
N PRO A 36 -13.16 9.86 5.84
CA PRO A 36 -14.29 9.01 5.55
C PRO A 36 -13.86 7.92 4.59
N GLY A 37 -14.04 6.67 4.96
CA GLY A 37 -13.86 5.54 4.04
C GLY A 37 -13.37 4.29 4.77
N ASN A 38 -13.82 3.15 4.27
CA ASN A 38 -13.38 1.83 4.69
C ASN A 38 -12.83 1.09 3.49
N LEU A 39 -11.92 0.15 3.72
CA LEU A 39 -11.55 -0.83 2.71
C LEU A 39 -12.67 -1.87 2.57
N ASN A 40 -13.09 -2.15 1.33
CA ASN A 40 -14.15 -3.10 1.04
C ASN A 40 -13.55 -4.46 0.66
N GLY A 41 -13.83 -5.48 1.44
CA GLY A 41 -13.13 -6.76 1.31
C GLY A 41 -11.69 -6.61 1.82
N GLY A 42 -10.87 -7.59 1.57
CA GLY A 42 -9.51 -7.65 2.13
C GLY A 42 -9.47 -8.57 3.35
N ALA A 43 -8.28 -8.78 3.86
CA ALA A 43 -8.02 -9.70 4.96
C ALA A 43 -8.18 -9.02 6.31
N ARG A 44 -8.39 -9.81 7.35
CA ARG A 44 -8.53 -9.31 8.74
C ARG A 44 -7.22 -9.33 9.52
N SER A 45 -6.15 -9.80 8.87
CA SER A 45 -4.80 -9.76 9.43
C SER A 45 -3.77 -9.76 8.31
N LEU A 46 -2.55 -9.32 8.61
CA LEU A 46 -1.41 -9.40 7.68
C LEU A 46 -1.15 -10.85 7.25
N ARG A 47 -1.27 -11.79 8.18
CA ARG A 47 -1.06 -13.21 7.88
C ARG A 47 -2.09 -13.74 6.88
N GLU A 48 -3.35 -13.44 7.10
CA GLU A 48 -4.44 -13.83 6.19
C GLU A 48 -4.24 -13.21 4.81
N LEU A 49 -3.90 -11.92 4.73
CA LEU A 49 -3.61 -11.24 3.45
C LEU A 49 -2.48 -11.94 2.67
N VAL A 50 -1.41 -12.29 3.37
CA VAL A 50 -0.26 -12.97 2.75
C VAL A 50 -0.61 -14.39 2.31
N ASP A 51 -1.36 -15.13 3.12
CA ASP A 51 -1.81 -16.49 2.77
C ASP A 51 -2.74 -16.48 1.55
N GLU A 52 -3.70 -15.56 1.49
CA GLU A 52 -4.58 -15.37 0.31
C GLU A 52 -3.79 -14.95 -0.93
N PHE A 53 -2.81 -14.07 -0.78
CA PHE A 53 -1.94 -13.65 -1.88
C PHE A 53 -1.14 -14.83 -2.45
N LEU A 54 -0.53 -15.66 -1.61
CA LEU A 54 0.21 -16.86 -2.06
C LEU A 54 -0.72 -17.89 -2.72
N GLN A 55 -1.94 -18.08 -2.21
CA GLN A 55 -2.95 -18.93 -2.84
C GLN A 55 -3.39 -18.40 -4.21
N ALA A 56 -3.57 -17.10 -4.34
CA ALA A 56 -3.91 -16.48 -5.62
C ALA A 56 -2.79 -16.67 -6.66
N LEU A 57 -1.52 -16.53 -6.27
CA LEU A 57 -0.37 -16.86 -7.11
C LEU A 57 -0.35 -18.34 -7.52
N GLU A 58 -0.55 -19.27 -6.57
CA GLU A 58 -0.58 -20.70 -6.84
C GLU A 58 -1.65 -21.06 -7.89
N ARG A 59 -2.82 -20.43 -7.79
CA ARG A 59 -3.94 -20.66 -8.73
C ARG A 59 -3.85 -19.86 -10.02
N LYS A 60 -2.91 -18.93 -10.13
CA LYS A 60 -2.84 -17.90 -11.18
C LYS A 60 -4.13 -17.09 -11.28
N ASP A 61 -4.74 -16.80 -10.14
CA ASP A 61 -6.01 -16.08 -10.07
C ASP A 61 -5.76 -14.57 -10.02
N GLU A 62 -5.64 -13.97 -11.20
CA GLU A 62 -5.48 -12.50 -11.34
C GLU A 62 -6.63 -11.73 -10.68
N HIS A 63 -7.85 -12.27 -10.75
CA HIS A 63 -9.00 -11.59 -10.15
C HIS A 63 -8.91 -11.58 -8.62
N ALA A 64 -8.43 -12.67 -8.01
CA ALA A 64 -8.15 -12.70 -6.58
C ALA A 64 -7.03 -11.71 -6.22
N LEU A 65 -5.91 -11.66 -6.97
CA LEU A 65 -4.85 -10.69 -6.74
C LEU A 65 -5.37 -9.25 -6.77
N ARG A 66 -6.18 -8.91 -7.77
CA ARG A 66 -6.78 -7.57 -7.87
C ARG A 66 -7.71 -7.23 -6.71
N ARG A 67 -8.47 -8.21 -6.18
CA ARG A 67 -9.32 -7.98 -4.98
C ARG A 67 -8.51 -7.70 -3.72
N LEU A 68 -7.32 -8.29 -3.59
CA LEU A 68 -6.43 -8.05 -2.45
C LEU A 68 -5.75 -6.68 -2.49
N ARG A 69 -5.87 -5.95 -3.60
CA ARG A 69 -5.35 -4.59 -3.75
C ARG A 69 -6.47 -3.56 -3.57
N VAL A 70 -6.10 -2.36 -3.16
CA VAL A 70 -7.04 -1.23 -3.12
C VAL A 70 -7.62 -0.97 -4.50
N SER A 71 -8.92 -0.71 -4.55
CA SER A 71 -9.63 -0.26 -5.75
C SER A 71 -9.35 1.22 -6.01
N GLU A 72 -9.75 1.70 -7.19
CA GLU A 72 -9.69 3.13 -7.51
C GLU A 72 -10.48 3.98 -6.51
N ALA A 73 -11.69 3.56 -6.15
CA ALA A 73 -12.51 4.26 -5.18
C ALA A 73 -11.82 4.34 -3.81
N GLU A 74 -11.30 3.21 -3.30
CA GLU A 74 -10.57 3.19 -2.03
C GLU A 74 -9.29 4.05 -2.08
N TYR A 75 -8.59 4.06 -3.20
CA TYR A 75 -7.41 4.92 -3.38
C TYR A 75 -7.77 6.40 -3.30
N ARG A 76 -8.87 6.81 -3.95
CA ARG A 76 -9.34 8.20 -4.00
C ARG A 76 -9.96 8.66 -2.67
N ASP A 77 -10.73 7.78 -2.02
CA ASP A 77 -11.57 8.14 -0.89
C ASP A 77 -10.93 7.84 0.46
N VAL A 78 -9.91 6.96 0.50
CA VAL A 78 -9.25 6.53 1.74
C VAL A 78 -7.75 6.82 1.71
N ILE A 79 -7.03 6.27 0.71
CA ILE A 79 -5.57 6.33 0.71
C ILE A 79 -5.06 7.76 0.52
N ILE A 80 -5.50 8.46 -0.51
CA ILE A 80 -5.04 9.84 -0.78
C ILE A 80 -5.47 10.81 0.32
N PRO A 81 -6.74 10.86 0.76
CA PRO A 81 -7.12 11.75 1.86
C PRO A 81 -6.39 11.43 3.16
N GLY A 82 -6.20 10.14 3.43
CA GLY A 82 -5.52 9.67 4.64
C GLY A 82 -4.02 9.84 4.64
N TYR A 83 -3.37 10.10 3.50
CA TYR A 83 -1.91 10.21 3.36
C TYR A 83 -1.39 11.54 3.91
N VAL A 84 -1.65 11.80 5.17
CA VAL A 84 -1.19 12.96 5.95
C VAL A 84 -0.79 12.50 7.35
N PRO A 85 0.05 13.25 8.08
CA PRO A 85 0.35 12.94 9.48
C PRO A 85 -0.92 12.81 10.33
N PRO A 86 -0.92 11.98 11.38
CA PRO A 86 -2.02 11.91 12.32
C PRO A 86 -2.33 13.28 12.92
N GLY A 87 -3.62 13.66 12.88
CA GLY A 87 -4.09 14.97 13.36
C GLY A 87 -4.16 16.06 12.29
N ASP A 88 -3.57 15.86 11.14
CA ASP A 88 -3.71 16.78 10.02
C ASP A 88 -5.06 16.58 9.29
N PRO A 89 -5.59 17.65 8.66
CA PRO A 89 -6.80 17.54 7.86
C PRO A 89 -6.58 16.63 6.64
N PRO A 90 -7.62 15.92 6.17
CA PRO A 90 -7.53 15.06 5.00
C PRO A 90 -6.99 15.80 3.77
N ARG A 91 -6.15 15.11 3.01
CA ARG A 91 -5.58 15.66 1.78
C ARG A 91 -6.64 15.74 0.69
N THR A 92 -6.71 16.88 0.03
CA THR A 92 -7.53 17.05 -1.17
C THR A 92 -6.63 17.30 -2.37
N LEU A 93 -6.82 16.54 -3.45
CA LEU A 93 -6.13 16.74 -4.72
C LEU A 93 -7.15 17.10 -5.81
N ALA A 94 -6.73 17.86 -6.80
CA ALA A 94 -7.56 18.10 -7.98
C ALA A 94 -7.81 16.79 -8.75
N ALA A 95 -8.97 16.65 -9.38
CA ALA A 95 -9.40 15.40 -10.03
C ALA A 95 -8.38 14.88 -11.05
N ASN A 96 -7.82 15.76 -11.89
CA ASN A 96 -6.79 15.37 -12.87
C ASN A 96 -5.50 14.81 -12.24
N TRP A 97 -5.13 15.26 -11.03
CA TRP A 97 -4.01 14.70 -10.29
C TRP A 97 -4.35 13.35 -9.68
N LEU A 98 -5.59 13.17 -9.21
CA LEU A 98 -6.08 11.87 -8.72
C LEU A 98 -6.10 10.85 -9.85
N ASP A 99 -6.60 11.24 -11.03
CA ASP A 99 -6.61 10.38 -12.23
C ASP A 99 -5.18 9.97 -12.62
N TYR A 100 -4.26 10.92 -12.70
CA TYR A 100 -2.87 10.65 -13.03
C TYR A 100 -2.22 9.73 -11.99
N ALA A 101 -2.38 10.02 -10.70
CA ALA A 101 -1.78 9.24 -9.63
C ALA A 101 -2.32 7.80 -9.61
N TRP A 102 -3.64 7.63 -9.77
CA TRP A 102 -4.25 6.31 -9.86
C TRP A 102 -3.76 5.52 -11.07
N ASN A 103 -3.82 6.11 -12.26
CA ASN A 103 -3.41 5.43 -13.49
C ASN A 103 -1.95 4.99 -13.40
N ASN A 104 -1.05 5.85 -12.94
CA ASN A 104 0.36 5.50 -12.75
C ASN A 104 0.54 4.34 -11.76
N LEU A 105 -0.14 4.39 -10.61
CA LEU A 105 -0.09 3.32 -9.62
C LEU A 105 -0.65 2.02 -10.18
N ASN A 106 -1.80 2.08 -10.84
CA ASN A 106 -2.49 0.93 -11.39
C ASN A 106 -1.68 0.24 -12.50
N ASP A 107 -1.17 1.01 -13.47
CA ASP A 107 -0.40 0.48 -14.58
C ASP A 107 0.89 -0.20 -14.09
N ARG A 108 1.63 0.46 -13.22
CA ARG A 108 2.82 -0.14 -12.61
C ARG A 108 2.49 -1.39 -11.80
N SER A 109 1.43 -1.37 -11.01
CA SER A 109 1.01 -2.54 -10.24
C SER A 109 0.62 -3.71 -11.14
N THR A 110 -0.03 -3.46 -12.27
CA THR A 110 -0.37 -4.50 -13.25
C THR A 110 0.87 -5.15 -13.83
N VAL A 111 1.88 -4.37 -14.21
CA VAL A 111 3.16 -4.91 -14.69
C VAL A 111 3.85 -5.78 -13.63
N TYR A 112 3.79 -5.39 -12.36
CA TYR A 112 4.36 -6.20 -11.28
C TYR A 112 3.54 -7.46 -10.99
N GLU A 113 2.20 -7.38 -11.09
CA GLU A 113 1.31 -8.55 -10.99
C GLU A 113 1.65 -9.60 -12.06
N GLU A 114 1.84 -9.17 -13.32
CA GLU A 114 2.25 -10.05 -14.41
C GLU A 114 3.61 -10.73 -14.13
N ARG A 115 4.58 -9.99 -13.60
CA ARG A 115 5.88 -10.54 -13.20
C ARG A 115 5.76 -11.54 -12.05
N LEU A 116 4.97 -11.23 -11.04
CA LEU A 116 4.70 -12.16 -9.93
C LEU A 116 4.08 -13.46 -10.43
N LEU A 117 3.12 -13.37 -11.35
CA LEU A 117 2.50 -14.54 -11.97
C LEU A 117 3.47 -15.32 -12.87
N ALA A 118 4.35 -14.65 -13.59
CA ALA A 118 5.39 -15.31 -14.40
C ALA A 118 6.42 -16.05 -13.52
N ASP A 119 6.86 -15.41 -12.43
CA ASP A 119 7.92 -15.95 -11.58
C ASP A 119 7.42 -17.01 -10.57
N TYR A 120 6.20 -16.84 -10.06
CA TYR A 120 5.67 -17.63 -8.95
C TYR A 120 4.35 -18.33 -9.26
N GLY A 121 3.63 -17.94 -10.31
CA GLY A 121 2.31 -18.47 -10.65
C GLY A 121 2.31 -19.97 -10.95
N GLY A 122 1.32 -20.68 -10.42
CA GLY A 122 1.18 -22.13 -10.57
C GLY A 122 2.10 -22.95 -9.66
N ARG A 123 2.83 -22.30 -8.75
CA ARG A 123 3.74 -22.96 -7.81
C ARG A 123 3.17 -22.89 -6.40
N LYS A 124 3.15 -24.05 -5.73
CA LYS A 124 2.81 -24.09 -4.32
C LYS A 124 3.97 -23.49 -3.52
N LEU A 125 3.66 -22.46 -2.74
CA LEU A 125 4.62 -21.78 -1.87
C LEU A 125 4.12 -21.83 -0.44
N THR A 126 4.98 -22.25 0.47
CA THR A 126 4.69 -22.24 1.91
C THR A 126 5.38 -21.03 2.53
N LEU A 127 4.62 -20.18 3.21
CA LEU A 127 5.16 -19.04 3.92
C LEU A 127 5.93 -19.51 5.16
N GLU A 128 7.17 -19.08 5.30
CA GLU A 128 8.00 -19.29 6.48
C GLU A 128 8.02 -18.06 7.37
N GLU A 129 8.27 -16.89 6.76
CA GLU A 129 8.41 -15.62 7.47
C GLU A 129 7.98 -14.49 6.56
N PHE A 130 7.49 -13.40 7.14
CA PHE A 130 7.36 -12.12 6.43
C PHE A 130 7.85 -10.96 7.28
N SER A 131 8.32 -9.91 6.61
CA SER A 131 8.81 -8.68 7.22
C SER A 131 8.58 -7.48 6.30
N PHE A 132 8.78 -6.28 6.81
CA PHE A 132 8.63 -5.04 6.06
C PHE A 132 9.95 -4.29 6.04
N GLU A 133 10.55 -4.12 4.84
CA GLU A 133 11.86 -3.45 4.69
C GLU A 133 11.78 -1.96 4.98
N GLY A 134 10.65 -1.30 4.67
CA GLY A 134 10.41 0.11 4.95
C GLY A 134 9.75 0.40 6.30
N GLY A 135 9.50 -0.65 7.09
CA GLY A 135 8.81 -0.54 8.38
C GLY A 135 7.32 -0.23 8.25
N ASP A 136 6.76 0.20 9.37
CA ASP A 136 5.37 0.65 9.53
C ASP A 136 5.32 2.16 9.75
N LYS A 137 4.22 2.78 9.30
CA LYS A 137 3.99 4.21 9.47
C LYS A 137 2.51 4.52 9.61
N ALA A 138 2.16 5.19 10.71
CA ALA A 138 0.82 5.70 10.91
C ALA A 138 0.58 6.98 10.10
N TYR A 139 -0.56 7.02 9.42
CA TYR A 139 -1.15 8.17 8.75
C TYR A 139 -2.51 8.50 9.37
N ALA A 140 -3.11 9.65 9.02
CA ALA A 140 -4.39 10.06 9.58
C ALA A 140 -5.53 9.09 9.24
N GLY A 141 -5.49 8.41 8.09
CA GLY A 141 -6.54 7.53 7.62
C GLY A 141 -6.23 6.03 7.67
N TYR A 142 -4.98 5.66 7.87
CA TYR A 142 -4.56 4.25 7.83
C TYR A 142 -3.16 4.05 8.39
N GLU A 143 -2.83 2.82 8.73
CA GLU A 143 -1.46 2.38 8.96
C GLU A 143 -0.88 1.75 7.69
N ALA A 144 0.33 2.13 7.31
CA ALA A 144 1.04 1.59 6.15
C ALA A 144 2.19 0.70 6.59
N TYR A 145 2.29 -0.47 5.97
CA TYR A 145 3.39 -1.41 6.09
C TYR A 145 4.14 -1.44 4.77
N SER A 146 5.38 -0.93 4.76
CA SER A 146 6.09 -0.64 3.52
C SER A 146 7.00 -1.78 3.09
N GLN A 147 6.88 -2.18 1.83
CA GLN A 147 7.74 -3.14 1.15
C GLN A 147 7.78 -4.52 1.81
N LEU A 148 6.73 -5.29 1.54
CA LEU A 148 6.58 -6.65 2.05
C LEU A 148 7.65 -7.58 1.44
N ARG A 149 8.34 -8.28 2.32
CA ARG A 149 9.30 -9.33 2.02
C ARG A 149 8.82 -10.64 2.61
N LEU A 150 8.73 -11.66 1.78
CA LEU A 150 8.29 -13.00 2.16
C LEU A 150 9.44 -13.97 1.97
N LYS A 151 9.74 -14.78 2.98
CA LYS A 151 10.51 -16.02 2.82
C LYS A 151 9.53 -17.15 2.59
N VAL A 152 9.64 -17.77 1.45
CA VAL A 152 8.76 -18.86 1.03
C VAL A 152 9.59 -20.10 0.65
N ARG A 153 8.99 -21.26 0.84
CA ARG A 153 9.58 -22.55 0.47
C ARG A 153 8.70 -23.26 -0.57
N ASN A 154 9.32 -23.79 -1.60
CA ASN A 154 8.63 -24.63 -2.57
C ASN A 154 8.56 -26.11 -2.09
N PRO A 155 7.77 -26.98 -2.76
CA PRO A 155 7.66 -28.40 -2.36
C PRO A 155 8.98 -29.18 -2.39
N GLU A 156 9.94 -28.75 -3.21
CA GLU A 156 11.27 -29.35 -3.30
C GLU A 156 12.19 -28.90 -2.15
N GLY A 157 11.69 -28.09 -1.23
CA GLY A 157 12.43 -27.62 -0.06
C GLY A 157 13.33 -26.40 -0.35
N THR A 158 13.28 -25.84 -1.55
CA THR A 158 14.09 -24.66 -1.90
C THR A 158 13.47 -23.38 -1.34
N GLU A 159 14.25 -22.65 -0.58
CA GLU A 159 13.86 -21.31 -0.09
C GLU A 159 13.98 -20.27 -1.20
N ARG A 160 13.02 -19.35 -1.20
CA ARG A 160 13.00 -18.20 -2.09
C ARG A 160 12.53 -16.96 -1.34
N GLU A 161 12.99 -15.83 -1.81
CA GLU A 161 12.52 -14.53 -1.34
C GLU A 161 11.60 -13.94 -2.40
N LEU A 162 10.39 -13.59 -1.99
CA LEU A 162 9.43 -12.84 -2.78
C LEU A 162 9.28 -11.47 -2.16
N ARG A 163 9.37 -10.43 -2.97
CA ARG A 163 9.18 -9.05 -2.55
C ARG A 163 8.02 -8.45 -3.32
N THR A 164 7.20 -7.67 -2.63
CA THR A 164 6.07 -6.98 -3.21
C THR A 164 5.87 -5.64 -2.50
N GLY A 165 4.84 -4.89 -2.89
CA GLY A 165 4.64 -3.52 -2.45
C GLY A 165 4.14 -3.36 -1.02
N SER A 166 3.51 -2.23 -0.78
CA SER A 166 3.07 -1.81 0.55
C SER A 166 1.62 -2.19 0.80
N ILE A 167 1.28 -2.32 2.08
CA ILE A 167 -0.06 -2.69 2.57
C ILE A 167 -0.62 -1.50 3.37
N ALA A 168 -1.93 -1.26 3.25
CA ALA A 168 -2.68 -0.38 4.13
C ALA A 168 -3.54 -1.22 5.08
N GLU A 169 -3.64 -0.76 6.32
CA GLU A 169 -4.59 -1.24 7.32
C GLU A 169 -5.54 -0.11 7.68
N VAL A 170 -6.85 -0.36 7.54
CA VAL A 170 -7.92 0.56 7.93
C VAL A 170 -8.94 -0.21 8.76
N ALA A 171 -9.10 0.16 10.02
CA ALA A 171 -10.08 -0.45 10.92
C ALA A 171 -10.01 -1.99 10.98
N GLY A 172 -8.81 -2.55 10.96
CA GLY A 172 -8.58 -4.00 11.02
C GLY A 172 -8.74 -4.73 9.68
N ILE A 173 -8.86 -4.00 8.58
CA ILE A 173 -8.90 -4.57 7.22
C ILE A 173 -7.60 -4.23 6.50
N TYR A 174 -6.97 -5.24 5.92
CA TYR A 174 -5.66 -5.17 5.26
C TYR A 174 -5.80 -5.38 3.76
N LYS A 175 -5.22 -4.48 2.96
CA LYS A 175 -5.12 -4.61 1.50
C LYS A 175 -3.78 -4.10 0.98
N PHE A 176 -3.29 -4.66 -0.10
CA PHE A 176 -2.15 -4.09 -0.80
C PHE A 176 -2.51 -2.72 -1.38
N ILE A 177 -1.70 -1.72 -1.15
CA ILE A 177 -1.80 -0.44 -1.86
C ILE A 177 -1.35 -0.66 -3.31
N SER A 178 -0.27 -1.40 -3.48
CA SER A 178 0.29 -1.77 -4.78
C SER A 178 1.11 -3.06 -4.68
N PHE A 179 1.40 -3.68 -5.80
CA PHE A 179 2.39 -4.78 -5.88
C PHE A 179 3.79 -4.29 -6.27
N ILE A 180 3.96 -2.98 -6.42
CA ILE A 180 5.20 -2.37 -6.89
C ILE A 180 6.29 -2.57 -5.83
N ARG A 181 7.39 -3.18 -6.26
CA ARG A 181 8.63 -3.21 -5.50
C ARG A 181 9.41 -1.94 -5.83
N ASP A 182 9.70 -1.13 -4.84
CA ASP A 182 10.58 0.05 -4.95
C ASP A 182 12.06 -0.33 -4.80
#